data_89b044c4540ae82c43e291c375f745e7
#
_entry.id   89b044c4540ae82c43e291c375f745e7
#
_cell.length_a   1.000
_cell.length_b   1.000
_cell.length_c   1.000
_cell.angle_alpha   90.00
_cell.angle_beta   90.00
_cell.angle_gamma   90.00
#
_symmetry.space_group_name_H-M   'P 1'
#
loop_
_entity.id
_entity.type
_entity.pdbx_description
1 polymer ?
#
loop_
_entity_poly.entity_id
_entity_poly.type
_entity_poly.pdbx_seq_one_letter_code
_entity_poly.pdbx_strand_id
1 'polypeptide(L)'
;MGNQMGALMKSALIPALFVALGLAACAQSAQTSRSSMALQNQVSSDASQAARLPQSATGAQMLAAEYDVQAVTVTVPKSLVVSEANSFLPKADIVWRGDAPGDRYAQVKAIFDDAASKATGAMHSGPKVVVDLQVTKFHCLTEKTRYTVGGVHSMHFLMTVRDVETGAILQGPRLIVADVHGAGGARAMAEDAAGRTQKVVVTERLVSVLQRELSAPVSVVPADALVTRFNGTPAQLPGLSYANDVLQ
;
A
#
# COMPACT_ATOMS: atom_id res chain seq x y z
N MET A 1 44.89 29.13 -52.40
CA MET A 1 45.25 27.80 -52.90
C MET A 1 44.49 26.83 -52.00
N GLY A 2 43.29 26.37 -52.29
CA GLY A 2 42.97 25.35 -53.29
C GLY A 2 42.99 24.03 -52.49
N ASN A 3 41.99 23.27 -52.25
CA ASN A 3 41.12 22.66 -53.20
C ASN A 3 39.91 22.04 -52.54
N GLN A 4 38.79 22.20 -53.12
CA GLN A 4 37.52 21.52 -53.18
C GLN A 4 37.65 20.02 -53.50
N MET A 5 36.59 19.32 -53.22
CA MET A 5 35.97 18.14 -53.84
C MET A 5 35.63 17.09 -52.79
N GLY A 6 34.45 16.60 -52.65
CA GLY A 6 33.32 16.56 -53.54
C GLY A 6 32.75 15.16 -53.50
N ALA A 7 31.42 15.05 -53.35
CA ALA A 7 30.53 13.98 -53.81
C ALA A 7 30.67 12.61 -53.09
N LEU A 8 29.66 11.81 -52.87
CA LEU A 8 28.49 11.49 -53.68
C LEU A 8 27.44 10.72 -52.82
N MET A 9 26.21 11.06 -53.05
CA MET A 9 25.01 10.31 -52.70
C MET A 9 25.07 8.86 -53.17
N LYS A 10 24.57 7.94 -52.35
CA LYS A 10 23.91 6.75 -52.88
C LYS A 10 22.67 6.42 -52.05
N SER A 11 21.55 6.85 -52.61
CA SER A 11 20.22 6.31 -52.37
C SER A 11 20.19 4.86 -52.84
N ALA A 12 19.71 3.96 -52.00
CA ALA A 12 19.27 2.63 -52.41
C ALA A 12 17.84 2.43 -51.93
N LEU A 13 16.90 2.67 -52.82
CA LEU A 13 15.55 2.13 -52.80
C LEU A 13 15.64 0.63 -53.10
N ILE A 14 15.02 -0.21 -52.28
CA ILE A 14 14.67 -1.59 -52.63
C ILE A 14 13.23 -1.84 -52.16
N PRO A 15 12.46 -2.58 -52.95
CA PRO A 15 10.99 -2.42 -53.01
C PRO A 15 10.18 -3.31 -52.08
N ALA A 16 8.94 -2.90 -51.96
CA ALA A 16 7.87 -3.67 -51.38
C ALA A 16 7.65 -5.00 -52.06
N LEU A 17 7.52 -6.07 -51.29
CA LEU A 17 6.92 -7.32 -51.75
C LEU A 17 5.71 -7.65 -50.89
N PHE A 18 4.53 -7.34 -51.41
CA PHE A 18 3.26 -7.86 -50.94
C PHE A 18 3.14 -9.35 -51.28
N VAL A 19 2.92 -10.18 -50.28
CA VAL A 19 2.29 -11.50 -50.49
C VAL A 19 1.12 -11.59 -49.56
N ALA A 20 -0.06 -11.43 -50.14
CA ALA A 20 -1.34 -11.86 -49.57
C ALA A 20 -1.52 -13.35 -49.89
N LEU A 21 -2.08 -14.11 -49.00
CA LEU A 21 -3.09 -15.14 -49.13
C LEU A 21 -3.00 -16.11 -47.94
N GLY A 22 -4.16 -16.40 -47.36
CA GLY A 22 -4.33 -17.59 -46.56
C GLY A 22 -5.42 -17.45 -45.49
N LEU A 23 -6.70 -17.29 -45.91
CA LEU A 23 -7.85 -17.64 -45.10
C LEU A 23 -7.85 -19.15 -44.83
N ALA A 24 -7.87 -19.55 -43.57
CA ALA A 24 -8.35 -20.88 -43.18
C ALA A 24 -9.26 -20.71 -41.96
N ALA A 25 -10.55 -20.75 -42.22
CA ALA A 25 -11.60 -21.02 -41.26
C ALA A 25 -11.64 -22.52 -40.99
N CYS A 26 -11.72 -22.93 -39.72
CA CYS A 26 -12.28 -24.20 -39.22
C CYS A 26 -12.56 -23.99 -37.76
N ALA A 27 -13.77 -23.89 -37.43
CA ALA A 27 -14.81 -24.89 -37.22
C ALA A 27 -15.02 -25.15 -35.73
N GLN A 28 -16.23 -24.77 -35.34
CA GLN A 28 -16.92 -25.07 -34.10
C GLN A 28 -16.88 -26.56 -33.74
N SER A 29 -16.72 -26.85 -32.48
CA SER A 29 -17.30 -28.07 -31.92
C SER A 29 -18.14 -27.74 -30.70
N ALA A 30 -19.40 -27.53 -30.96
CA ALA A 30 -20.45 -27.62 -29.96
C ALA A 30 -20.59 -29.08 -29.56
N GLN A 31 -20.36 -29.40 -28.30
CA GLN A 31 -20.86 -30.66 -27.75
C GLN A 31 -22.12 -30.39 -26.93
N THR A 32 -23.20 -30.64 -27.59
CA THR A 32 -24.53 -30.84 -27.02
C THR A 32 -24.54 -32.22 -26.36
N SER A 33 -24.67 -32.28 -25.06
CA SER A 33 -25.16 -33.50 -24.41
C SER A 33 -26.57 -33.23 -23.92
N ARG A 34 -27.50 -33.78 -24.68
CA ARG A 34 -28.89 -33.97 -24.29
C ARG A 34 -28.96 -35.09 -23.26
N SER A 35 -29.60 -34.84 -22.16
CA SER A 35 -30.37 -35.86 -21.45
C SER A 35 -31.57 -35.18 -20.85
N SER A 36 -32.62 -35.23 -21.63
CA SER A 36 -33.99 -34.98 -21.19
C SER A 36 -34.47 -36.27 -20.50
N MET A 37 -34.88 -36.14 -19.25
CA MET A 37 -35.96 -36.97 -18.73
C MET A 37 -36.86 -36.12 -17.86
N ALA A 38 -38.02 -35.92 -18.38
CA ALA A 38 -39.16 -35.36 -17.67
C ALA A 38 -39.62 -36.34 -16.59
N LEU A 39 -39.89 -35.84 -15.41
CA LEU A 39 -40.91 -36.37 -14.54
C LEU A 39 -41.64 -35.18 -13.88
N GLN A 40 -42.85 -35.00 -14.30
CA GLN A 40 -43.85 -34.12 -13.75
C GLN A 40 -44.34 -34.62 -12.41
N ASN A 41 -44.75 -33.67 -11.62
CA ASN A 41 -45.71 -33.73 -10.53
C ASN A 41 -45.18 -34.09 -9.14
N GLN A 42 -45.01 -33.08 -8.29
CA GLN A 42 -45.99 -32.89 -7.19
C GLN A 42 -45.90 -31.45 -6.67
N VAL A 43 -47.01 -30.79 -6.73
CA VAL A 43 -47.28 -29.54 -6.00
C VAL A 43 -47.40 -29.94 -4.53
N SER A 44 -46.52 -29.37 -3.70
CA SER A 44 -46.79 -29.22 -2.28
C SER A 44 -46.21 -27.85 -1.92
N SER A 45 -47.12 -26.97 -1.65
CA SER A 45 -47.00 -25.69 -1.01
C SER A 45 -46.37 -25.87 0.35
N ASP A 46 -45.10 -25.45 0.48
CA ASP A 46 -44.57 -24.95 1.74
C ASP A 46 -43.75 -23.71 1.42
N ALA A 47 -44.43 -22.60 1.60
CA ALA A 47 -43.84 -21.30 1.63
C ALA A 47 -42.90 -21.19 2.84
N SER A 48 -41.82 -20.46 2.63
CA SER A 48 -41.06 -19.78 3.65
C SER A 48 -40.06 -20.58 4.45
N GLN A 49 -38.96 -20.92 3.80
CA GLN A 49 -37.64 -20.77 4.43
C GLN A 49 -36.60 -20.64 3.31
N ALA A 50 -36.60 -19.50 2.65
CA ALA A 50 -35.43 -19.03 1.96
C ALA A 50 -34.35 -18.87 3.03
N ALA A 51 -33.42 -19.83 3.08
CA ALA A 51 -32.21 -19.72 3.84
C ALA A 51 -31.54 -18.42 3.39
N ARG A 52 -31.71 -17.37 4.18
CA ARG A 52 -30.87 -16.18 4.11
C ARG A 52 -29.46 -16.66 4.39
N LEU A 53 -28.70 -16.84 3.33
CA LEU A 53 -27.25 -16.81 3.43
C LEU A 53 -26.90 -15.56 4.23
N PRO A 54 -26.02 -15.66 5.24
CA PRO A 54 -25.56 -14.45 5.91
C PRO A 54 -24.88 -13.61 4.82
N GLN A 55 -25.53 -12.55 4.40
CA GLN A 55 -24.85 -11.49 3.69
C GLN A 55 -23.84 -10.95 4.67
N SER A 56 -22.60 -11.37 4.52
CA SER A 56 -21.47 -10.69 5.10
C SER A 56 -21.53 -9.27 4.56
N ALA A 57 -22.19 -8.40 5.30
CA ALA A 57 -22.04 -6.97 5.09
C ALA A 57 -20.57 -6.66 5.37
N THR A 58 -19.76 -6.76 4.32
CA THR A 58 -18.43 -6.18 4.31
C THR A 58 -18.63 -4.68 4.36
N GLY A 59 -18.96 -4.16 5.53
CA GLY A 59 -18.96 -2.75 5.80
C GLY A 59 -17.55 -2.26 5.45
N ALA A 60 -17.46 -1.37 4.48
CA ALA A 60 -16.22 -0.70 4.18
C ALA A 60 -15.71 -0.08 5.48
N GLN A 61 -14.64 -0.63 6.03
CA GLN A 61 -13.98 -0.06 7.19
C GLN A 61 -13.29 1.21 6.71
N MET A 62 -13.85 2.35 7.07
CA MET A 62 -13.19 3.63 6.88
C MET A 62 -12.17 3.83 8.01
N LEU A 63 -10.95 4.21 7.67
CA LEU A 63 -9.96 4.64 8.65
C LEU A 63 -10.27 6.10 9.00
N ALA A 64 -10.47 6.39 10.29
CA ALA A 64 -10.54 7.75 10.80
C ALA A 64 -9.26 8.06 11.58
N ALA A 65 -8.79 9.30 11.50
CA ALA A 65 -7.66 9.75 12.30
C ALA A 65 -7.98 9.54 13.79
N GLU A 66 -7.08 8.84 14.49
CA GLU A 66 -7.20 8.60 15.94
C GLU A 66 -6.68 9.80 16.72
N TYR A 67 -5.78 10.60 16.12
CA TYR A 67 -5.05 11.70 16.75
C TYR A 67 -5.14 13.00 15.95
N ASP A 68 -5.07 14.12 16.68
CA ASP A 68 -4.74 15.44 16.13
C ASP A 68 -3.21 15.60 16.16
N VAL A 69 -2.55 15.30 15.04
CA VAL A 69 -1.08 15.27 14.96
C VAL A 69 -0.54 16.69 14.79
N GLN A 70 0.07 17.23 15.85
CA GLN A 70 0.64 18.58 15.87
C GLN A 70 2.03 18.65 15.25
N ALA A 71 2.84 17.60 15.43
CA ALA A 71 4.19 17.53 14.87
C ALA A 71 4.63 16.07 14.69
N VAL A 72 5.53 15.86 13.73
CA VAL A 72 6.24 14.60 13.57
C VAL A 72 7.74 14.88 13.62
N THR A 73 8.46 14.17 14.48
CA THR A 73 9.92 14.24 14.60
C THR A 73 10.56 13.02 13.98
N VAL A 74 11.41 13.21 12.97
CA VAL A 74 12.14 12.11 12.33
C VAL A 74 13.60 12.12 12.75
N THR A 75 14.07 10.99 13.26
CA THR A 75 15.47 10.76 13.62
C THR A 75 16.04 9.63 12.77
N VAL A 76 17.20 9.89 12.14
CA VAL A 76 18.00 8.88 11.44
C VAL A 76 19.34 8.77 12.17
N PRO A 77 19.51 7.73 13.02
CA PRO A 77 20.72 7.60 13.84
C PRO A 77 21.99 7.48 12.99
N LYS A 78 23.03 8.22 13.35
CA LYS A 78 24.34 8.15 12.67
C LYS A 78 25.08 6.82 12.92
N SER A 79 24.58 5.99 13.83
CA SER A 79 25.08 4.62 14.06
C SER A 79 24.67 3.63 12.96
N LEU A 80 23.67 3.97 12.13
CA LEU A 80 23.27 3.10 11.02
C LEU A 80 24.38 3.07 9.96
N VAL A 81 24.73 1.87 9.52
CA VAL A 81 25.76 1.67 8.50
C VAL A 81 25.21 1.99 7.11
N VAL A 82 25.89 2.88 6.39
CA VAL A 82 25.56 3.25 5.01
C VAL A 82 26.42 2.46 4.02
N SER A 83 25.84 2.00 2.92
CA SER A 83 26.60 1.42 1.81
C SER A 83 26.25 2.09 0.49
N GLU A 84 27.30 2.46 -0.27
CA GLU A 84 27.23 2.94 -1.64
C GLU A 84 27.51 1.83 -2.68
N ALA A 85 27.66 0.57 -2.21
CA ALA A 85 27.95 -0.54 -3.10
C ALA A 85 26.77 -0.84 -4.02
N ASN A 86 27.01 -0.86 -5.33
CA ASN A 86 26.04 -1.28 -6.34
C ASN A 86 26.10 -2.79 -6.56
N SER A 87 25.85 -3.56 -5.50
CA SER A 87 25.75 -5.02 -5.51
C SER A 87 24.30 -5.46 -5.36
N PHE A 88 24.00 -6.75 -5.57
CA PHE A 88 22.61 -7.23 -5.42
C PHE A 88 22.05 -7.05 -4.03
N LEU A 89 22.86 -7.27 -3.00
CA LEU A 89 22.45 -7.14 -1.60
C LEU A 89 23.63 -6.64 -0.76
N PRO A 90 23.86 -5.31 -0.67
CA PRO A 90 24.86 -4.75 0.20
C PRO A 90 24.55 -5.04 1.68
N LYS A 91 25.58 -5.29 2.49
CA LYS A 91 25.42 -5.44 3.95
C LYS A 91 25.46 -4.05 4.59
N ALA A 92 24.30 -3.46 4.83
CA ALA A 92 24.16 -2.15 5.46
C ALA A 92 22.75 -1.95 5.99
N ASP A 93 22.56 -0.96 6.86
CA ASP A 93 21.26 -0.54 7.36
C ASP A 93 20.60 0.45 6.38
N ILE A 94 21.43 1.31 5.77
CA ILE A 94 20.99 2.29 4.77
C ILE A 94 21.62 1.94 3.42
N VAL A 95 20.78 1.66 2.44
CA VAL A 95 21.09 1.58 1.02
C VAL A 95 20.10 2.44 0.29
N TRP A 96 20.56 3.59 -0.21
CA TRP A 96 19.71 4.51 -0.96
C TRP A 96 20.42 5.05 -2.19
N ARG A 97 19.82 4.83 -3.35
CA ARG A 97 20.38 5.25 -4.63
C ARG A 97 19.33 5.94 -5.55
N GLY A 98 18.19 6.32 -4.95
CA GLY A 98 17.14 7.06 -5.65
C GLY A 98 17.43 8.57 -5.76
N ASP A 99 18.43 9.08 -5.03
CA ASP A 99 18.92 10.45 -5.12
C ASP A 99 20.40 10.45 -5.53
N ALA A 100 20.90 11.59 -6.03
CA ALA A 100 22.32 11.80 -6.33
C ALA A 100 23.19 11.48 -5.09
N PRO A 101 24.46 11.09 -5.27
CA PRO A 101 25.39 10.88 -4.17
C PRO A 101 25.44 12.07 -3.20
N GLY A 102 25.37 11.80 -1.89
CA GLY A 102 25.34 12.84 -0.86
C GLY A 102 25.11 12.26 0.55
N ASP A 103 24.69 13.10 1.49
CA ASP A 103 24.38 12.66 2.86
C ASP A 103 23.13 11.76 2.86
N ARG A 104 23.33 10.45 2.95
CA ARG A 104 22.24 9.45 2.95
C ARG A 104 21.33 9.58 4.16
N TYR A 105 21.86 10.02 5.32
CA TYR A 105 21.02 10.25 6.51
C TYR A 105 20.05 11.41 6.28
N ALA A 106 20.54 12.52 5.71
CA ALA A 106 19.70 13.66 5.38
C ALA A 106 18.66 13.32 4.30
N GLN A 107 19.04 12.54 3.28
CA GLN A 107 18.14 12.10 2.22
C GLN A 107 17.03 11.19 2.74
N VAL A 108 17.37 10.22 3.59
CA VAL A 108 16.39 9.32 4.23
C VAL A 108 15.48 10.12 5.16
N LYS A 109 16.05 11.05 5.95
CA LYS A 109 15.24 11.94 6.80
C LYS A 109 14.22 12.72 5.95
N ALA A 110 14.64 13.32 4.85
CA ALA A 110 13.75 14.10 3.98
C ALA A 110 12.62 13.24 3.37
N ILE A 111 12.87 11.98 3.05
CA ILE A 111 11.82 11.04 2.57
C ILE A 111 10.80 10.77 3.68
N PHE A 112 11.24 10.54 4.92
CA PHE A 112 10.34 10.33 6.05
C PHE A 112 9.57 11.60 6.42
N ASP A 113 10.20 12.78 6.38
CA ASP A 113 9.55 14.07 6.64
C ASP A 113 8.44 14.34 5.60
N ASP A 114 8.71 14.13 4.32
CA ASP A 114 7.73 14.26 3.23
C ASP A 114 6.57 13.27 3.40
N ALA A 115 6.88 12.02 3.69
CA ALA A 115 5.86 10.99 3.92
C ALA A 115 4.99 11.31 5.15
N ALA A 116 5.61 11.74 6.25
CA ALA A 116 4.92 12.12 7.48
C ALA A 116 3.98 13.32 7.25
N SER A 117 4.48 14.37 6.59
CA SER A 117 3.66 15.54 6.24
C SER A 117 2.43 15.17 5.42
N LYS A 118 2.59 14.31 4.40
CA LYS A 118 1.49 13.82 3.57
C LYS A 118 0.52 12.92 4.34
N ALA A 119 1.04 12.08 5.23
CA ALA A 119 0.22 11.15 5.99
C ALA A 119 -0.65 11.86 7.03
N THR A 120 -0.11 12.89 7.71
CA THR A 120 -0.76 13.53 8.86
C THR A 120 -1.49 14.82 8.50
N GLY A 121 -1.35 15.32 7.27
CA GLY A 121 -1.91 16.61 6.85
C GLY A 121 -3.44 16.76 6.96
N ALA A 122 -4.17 15.66 7.11
CA ALA A 122 -5.61 15.65 7.34
C ALA A 122 -6.00 15.12 8.74
N MET A 123 -5.03 14.90 9.64
CA MET A 123 -5.27 14.34 10.98
C MET A 123 -5.44 15.44 12.01
N HIS A 124 -6.69 15.90 12.18
CA HIS A 124 -7.06 17.03 13.05
C HIS A 124 -8.19 16.68 14.03
N SER A 125 -8.29 15.42 14.44
CA SER A 125 -9.32 14.97 15.38
C SER A 125 -8.72 14.06 16.45
N GLY A 126 -9.32 14.07 17.66
CA GLY A 126 -8.82 13.30 18.79
C GLY A 126 -7.79 14.07 19.65
N PRO A 127 -7.06 13.36 20.52
CA PRO A 127 -6.04 13.95 21.37
C PRO A 127 -4.89 14.53 20.56
N LYS A 128 -4.37 15.68 21.01
CA LYS A 128 -3.22 16.35 20.40
C LYS A 128 -1.94 15.60 20.69
N VAL A 129 -1.22 15.19 19.66
CA VAL A 129 -0.03 14.38 19.81
C VAL A 129 1.18 14.88 19.01
N VAL A 130 2.35 14.49 19.49
CA VAL A 130 3.60 14.48 18.74
C VAL A 130 3.96 13.03 18.44
N VAL A 131 4.37 12.78 17.20
CA VAL A 131 4.82 11.46 16.75
C VAL A 131 6.32 11.47 16.55
N ASP A 132 7.05 10.58 17.21
CA ASP A 132 8.48 10.39 17.01
C ASP A 132 8.72 9.15 16.15
N LEU A 133 9.46 9.33 15.08
CA LEU A 133 9.89 8.26 14.16
C LEU A 133 11.40 8.12 14.23
N GLN A 134 11.90 6.96 14.64
CA GLN A 134 13.32 6.66 14.62
C GLN A 134 13.60 5.57 13.60
N VAL A 135 14.30 5.90 12.52
CA VAL A 135 14.66 4.95 11.47
C VAL A 135 15.63 3.92 12.03
N THR A 136 15.36 2.64 11.79
CA THR A 136 16.24 1.51 12.17
C THR A 136 16.79 0.80 10.95
N LYS A 137 16.12 0.91 9.79
CA LYS A 137 16.56 0.35 8.51
C LYS A 137 15.94 1.10 7.35
N PHE A 138 16.75 1.37 6.33
CA PHE A 138 16.29 1.91 5.05
C PHE A 138 17.09 1.29 3.91
N HIS A 139 16.80 0.04 3.61
CA HIS A 139 17.53 -0.77 2.65
C HIS A 139 16.72 -0.92 1.36
N CYS A 140 16.97 -0.03 0.42
CA CYS A 140 16.31 -0.01 -0.87
C CYS A 140 17.14 -0.74 -1.94
N LEU A 141 16.57 -0.90 -3.14
CA LEU A 141 17.23 -1.57 -4.24
C LEU A 141 18.40 -0.71 -4.77
N THR A 142 19.53 -1.37 -5.07
CA THR A 142 20.58 -0.76 -5.87
C THR A 142 20.16 -0.71 -7.33
N GLU A 143 20.84 0.08 -8.16
CA GLU A 143 20.57 0.11 -9.61
C GLU A 143 20.76 -1.27 -10.24
N LYS A 144 21.78 -2.02 -9.78
CA LYS A 144 22.02 -3.38 -10.26
C LYS A 144 20.81 -4.28 -9.99
N THR A 145 20.25 -4.24 -8.80
CA THR A 145 19.08 -5.04 -8.42
C THR A 145 17.82 -4.54 -9.13
N ARG A 146 17.60 -3.22 -9.12
CA ARG A 146 16.42 -2.59 -9.71
C ARG A 146 16.30 -2.86 -11.20
N TYR A 147 17.39 -2.68 -11.97
CA TYR A 147 17.34 -2.85 -13.42
C TYR A 147 17.59 -4.29 -13.89
N THR A 148 17.61 -5.25 -12.95
CA THR A 148 17.68 -6.68 -13.28
C THR A 148 16.52 -7.45 -12.67
N VAL A 149 16.64 -7.89 -11.44
CA VAL A 149 15.71 -8.84 -10.79
C VAL A 149 14.60 -8.20 -9.98
N GLY A 150 14.76 -6.94 -9.55
CA GLY A 150 13.87 -6.32 -8.58
C GLY A 150 14.04 -6.89 -7.18
N GLY A 151 13.09 -6.64 -6.30
CA GLY A 151 13.16 -7.14 -4.93
C GLY A 151 12.25 -6.38 -3.96
N VAL A 152 12.73 -6.17 -2.75
CA VAL A 152 11.98 -5.49 -1.69
C VAL A 152 12.76 -4.28 -1.19
N HIS A 153 12.09 -3.14 -1.09
CA HIS A 153 12.56 -2.00 -0.31
C HIS A 153 12.19 -2.29 1.16
N SER A 154 13.18 -2.51 1.99
CA SER A 154 12.99 -2.86 3.40
C SER A 154 13.16 -1.60 4.25
N MET A 155 12.08 -1.12 4.84
CA MET A 155 12.04 0.12 5.61
C MET A 155 11.43 -0.15 6.98
N HIS A 156 12.24 0.03 8.03
CA HIS A 156 11.82 -0.21 9.41
C HIS A 156 12.10 1.02 10.27
N PHE A 157 11.21 1.32 11.19
CA PHE A 157 11.36 2.41 12.14
C PHE A 157 10.62 2.14 13.45
N LEU A 158 11.08 2.74 14.52
CA LEU A 158 10.34 2.80 15.78
C LEU A 158 9.40 3.99 15.72
N MET A 159 8.17 3.80 16.18
CA MET A 159 7.16 4.85 16.32
C MET A 159 6.74 4.99 17.77
N THR A 160 6.71 6.22 18.25
CA THR A 160 6.21 6.60 19.57
C THR A 160 5.23 7.75 19.41
N VAL A 161 4.06 7.65 20.03
CA VAL A 161 3.05 8.72 20.07
C VAL A 161 3.01 9.28 21.48
N ARG A 162 3.17 10.60 21.61
CA ARG A 162 3.14 11.30 22.89
C ARG A 162 2.09 12.40 22.90
N ASP A 163 1.46 12.55 24.04
CA ASP A 163 0.58 13.67 24.32
C ASP A 163 1.37 14.99 24.32
N VAL A 164 0.84 16.02 23.67
CA VAL A 164 1.52 17.32 23.52
C VAL A 164 1.64 18.06 24.85
N GLU A 165 0.61 17.97 25.72
CA GLU A 165 0.54 18.79 26.93
C GLU A 165 1.35 18.17 28.07
N THR A 166 1.26 16.87 28.22
CA THR A 166 1.86 16.14 29.33
C THR A 166 3.20 15.49 28.99
N GLY A 167 3.48 15.29 27.68
CA GLY A 167 4.62 14.51 27.21
C GLY A 167 4.49 13.01 27.47
N ALA A 168 3.35 12.55 28.01
CA ALA A 168 3.13 11.15 28.32
C ALA A 168 3.12 10.30 27.03
N ILE A 169 3.71 9.11 27.10
CA ILE A 169 3.68 8.16 26.00
C ILE A 169 2.29 7.52 25.96
N LEU A 170 1.55 7.78 24.89
CA LEU A 170 0.25 7.18 24.61
C LEU A 170 0.41 5.83 23.91
N GLN A 171 1.41 5.72 23.02
CA GLN A 171 1.66 4.51 22.27
C GLN A 171 3.16 4.35 21.93
N GLY A 172 3.67 3.12 22.02
CA GLY A 172 5.05 2.77 21.65
C GLY A 172 6.06 2.91 22.79
N PRO A 173 7.39 2.87 22.49
CA PRO A 173 7.96 2.67 21.16
C PRO A 173 7.65 1.29 20.57
N ARG A 174 7.23 1.21 19.33
CA ARG A 174 6.99 -0.06 18.62
C ARG A 174 7.61 -0.07 17.24
N LEU A 175 8.12 -1.22 16.83
CA LEU A 175 8.71 -1.41 15.52
C LEU A 175 7.62 -1.47 14.45
N ILE A 176 7.76 -0.62 13.44
CA ILE A 176 6.91 -0.62 12.25
C ILE A 176 7.73 -1.12 11.06
N VAL A 177 7.17 -2.06 10.32
CA VAL A 177 7.73 -2.60 9.08
C VAL A 177 6.94 -2.06 7.90
N ALA A 178 7.61 -1.30 7.06
CA ALA A 178 7.03 -0.64 5.89
C ALA A 178 7.58 -1.18 4.58
N ASP A 179 7.86 -2.48 4.53
CA ASP A 179 8.42 -3.13 3.35
C ASP A 179 7.47 -3.01 2.15
N VAL A 180 8.05 -2.83 0.95
CA VAL A 180 7.31 -2.75 -0.31
C VAL A 180 8.09 -3.39 -1.45
N HIS A 181 7.38 -4.07 -2.33
CA HIS A 181 8.00 -4.66 -3.52
C HIS A 181 8.45 -3.57 -4.49
N GLY A 182 9.69 -3.69 -5.00
CA GLY A 182 10.26 -2.87 -6.07
C GLY A 182 10.36 -3.67 -7.36
N ALA A 183 9.85 -3.09 -8.44
CA ALA A 183 9.94 -3.69 -9.77
C ALA A 183 11.37 -3.91 -10.22
N GLY A 184 11.60 -4.90 -11.09
CA GLY A 184 12.88 -5.23 -11.69
C GLY A 184 12.89 -5.14 -13.22
N GLY A 185 14.09 -4.95 -13.79
CA GLY A 185 14.32 -5.01 -15.23
C GLY A 185 13.50 -4.02 -16.04
N ALA A 186 12.94 -4.47 -17.16
CA ALA A 186 12.15 -3.64 -18.07
C ALA A 186 10.96 -2.95 -17.39
N ARG A 187 10.33 -3.58 -16.40
CA ARG A 187 9.24 -2.99 -15.64
C ARG A 187 9.72 -1.80 -14.82
N ALA A 188 10.86 -1.91 -14.14
CA ALA A 188 11.43 -0.78 -13.39
C ALA A 188 11.74 0.41 -14.30
N MET A 189 12.30 0.16 -15.49
CA MET A 189 12.57 1.20 -16.49
C MET A 189 11.28 1.88 -16.99
N ALA A 190 10.21 1.09 -17.21
CA ALA A 190 8.91 1.64 -17.61
C ALA A 190 8.27 2.48 -16.48
N GLU A 191 8.36 2.04 -15.24
CA GLU A 191 7.89 2.80 -14.08
C GLU A 191 8.66 4.13 -13.94
N ASP A 192 9.99 4.13 -14.08
CA ASP A 192 10.81 5.35 -14.03
C ASP A 192 10.46 6.33 -15.17
N ALA A 193 10.28 5.82 -16.39
CA ALA A 193 9.85 6.64 -17.54
C ALA A 193 8.46 7.26 -17.33
N ALA A 194 7.59 6.60 -16.58
CA ALA A 194 6.27 7.10 -16.17
C ALA A 194 6.32 8.02 -14.92
N GLY A 195 7.51 8.35 -14.40
CA GLY A 195 7.67 9.16 -13.19
C GLY A 195 7.47 8.40 -11.88
N ARG A 196 7.18 7.09 -11.93
CA ARG A 196 7.05 6.25 -10.74
C ARG A 196 8.43 5.74 -10.29
N THR A 197 9.26 6.67 -9.87
CA THR A 197 10.61 6.37 -9.40
C THR A 197 10.62 5.58 -8.09
N GLN A 198 11.78 5.01 -7.75
CA GLN A 198 11.98 4.34 -6.47
C GLN A 198 11.60 5.26 -5.27
N LYS A 199 11.91 6.56 -5.36
CA LYS A 199 11.55 7.54 -4.32
C LYS A 199 10.05 7.66 -4.15
N VAL A 200 9.30 7.72 -5.24
CA VAL A 200 7.83 7.74 -5.22
C VAL A 200 7.28 6.49 -4.52
N VAL A 201 7.74 5.31 -4.92
CA VAL A 201 7.26 4.02 -4.37
C VAL A 201 7.48 3.95 -2.85
N VAL A 202 8.67 4.30 -2.36
CA VAL A 202 8.96 4.22 -0.92
C VAL A 202 8.21 5.30 -0.14
N THR A 203 8.06 6.51 -0.68
CA THR A 203 7.28 7.58 -0.03
C THR A 203 5.81 7.21 0.08
N GLU A 204 5.18 6.73 -1.00
CA GLU A 204 3.78 6.28 -0.99
C GLU A 204 3.55 5.17 0.03
N ARG A 205 4.48 4.22 0.12
CA ARG A 205 4.40 3.15 1.10
C ARG A 205 4.47 3.67 2.53
N LEU A 206 5.40 4.57 2.83
CA LEU A 206 5.52 5.19 4.15
C LEU A 206 4.26 5.97 4.50
N VAL A 207 3.69 6.77 3.57
CA VAL A 207 2.42 7.48 3.76
C VAL A 207 1.31 6.51 4.15
N SER A 208 1.11 5.46 3.35
CA SER A 208 0.06 4.45 3.61
C SER A 208 0.22 3.76 4.97
N VAL A 209 1.46 3.44 5.35
CA VAL A 209 1.75 2.81 6.64
C VAL A 209 1.48 3.78 7.78
N LEU A 210 1.97 5.02 7.72
CA LEU A 210 1.75 6.02 8.76
C LEU A 210 0.26 6.34 8.93
N GLN A 211 -0.49 6.49 7.84
CA GLN A 211 -1.94 6.69 7.89
C GLN A 211 -2.63 5.55 8.62
N ARG A 212 -2.28 4.31 8.29
CA ARG A 212 -2.87 3.14 8.95
C ARG A 212 -2.52 3.07 10.44
N GLU A 213 -1.25 3.33 10.80
CA GLU A 213 -0.76 3.23 12.17
C GLU A 213 -1.28 4.34 13.10
N LEU A 214 -1.68 5.48 12.52
CA LEU A 214 -2.22 6.65 13.23
C LEU A 214 -3.76 6.78 13.08
N SER A 215 -4.42 5.75 12.57
CA SER A 215 -5.87 5.71 12.38
C SER A 215 -6.47 4.48 13.06
N ALA A 216 -7.64 4.67 13.66
CA ALA A 216 -8.45 3.56 14.18
C ALA A 216 -9.45 3.09 13.10
N PRO A 217 -9.76 1.79 13.03
CA PRO A 217 -10.84 1.31 12.18
C PRO A 217 -12.18 1.77 12.75
N VAL A 218 -12.92 2.58 11.99
CA VAL A 218 -14.29 2.97 12.34
C VAL A 218 -15.25 2.04 11.61
N SER A 219 -16.04 1.30 12.39
CA SER A 219 -17.19 0.59 11.84
C SER A 219 -18.27 1.61 11.53
N VAL A 220 -18.49 1.89 10.25
CA VAL A 220 -19.64 2.69 9.81
C VAL A 220 -20.89 1.83 10.06
N VAL A 221 -21.61 2.11 11.14
CA VAL A 221 -22.93 1.56 11.34
C VAL A 221 -23.88 2.29 10.40
N PRO A 222 -24.51 1.62 9.42
CA PRO A 222 -25.47 2.26 8.54
C PRO A 222 -26.56 2.96 9.34
N ALA A 223 -27.00 4.13 8.88
CA ALA A 223 -27.98 4.95 9.61
C ALA A 223 -29.31 4.22 9.90
N ASP A 224 -29.67 3.27 9.03
CA ASP A 224 -30.82 2.38 9.18
C ASP A 224 -30.68 1.38 10.34
N ALA A 225 -29.45 0.97 10.67
CA ALA A 225 -29.19 0.11 11.81
C ALA A 225 -29.29 0.86 13.16
N LEU A 226 -29.24 2.20 13.15
CA LEU A 226 -29.46 3.02 14.34
C LEU A 226 -30.96 3.18 14.66
N VAL A 227 -31.80 3.21 13.67
CA VAL A 227 -33.26 3.38 13.84
C VAL A 227 -33.89 2.16 14.51
N THR A 228 -33.36 0.97 14.25
CA THR A 228 -33.88 -0.29 14.84
C THR A 228 -33.56 -0.43 16.32
N ARG A 229 -32.61 0.29 16.87
CA ARG A 229 -32.25 0.24 18.29
C ARG A 229 -33.12 1.11 19.20
N PHE A 230 -33.82 2.11 18.62
CA PHE A 230 -34.67 2.99 19.42
C PHE A 230 -36.11 2.45 19.63
N ASN A 231 -36.55 1.46 18.86
CA ASN A 231 -37.87 0.89 18.91
C ASN A 231 -37.94 -0.53 19.53
N GLY A 232 -36.83 -1.02 20.06
CA GLY A 232 -36.77 -2.33 20.73
C GLY A 232 -36.38 -2.19 22.17
N THR A 233 -37.08 -2.93 23.04
CA THR A 233 -36.80 -3.14 24.47
C THR A 233 -35.29 -3.23 24.73
N PRO A 234 -34.76 -2.58 25.79
CA PRO A 234 -33.33 -2.62 26.07
C PRO A 234 -32.86 -4.06 26.23
N ALA A 235 -32.04 -4.51 25.28
CA ALA A 235 -31.41 -5.82 25.35
C ALA A 235 -30.45 -5.82 26.53
N GLN A 236 -30.76 -6.66 27.50
CA GLN A 236 -29.94 -6.94 28.67
C GLN A 236 -28.56 -7.44 28.18
N LEU A 237 -27.51 -6.68 28.45
CA LEU A 237 -26.14 -7.09 28.15
C LEU A 237 -25.77 -8.26 29.06
N PRO A 238 -25.41 -9.43 28.57
CA PRO A 238 -24.93 -10.51 29.44
C PRO A 238 -23.50 -10.16 29.92
N GLY A 239 -23.33 -10.04 31.22
CA GLY A 239 -22.06 -10.14 31.90
C GLY A 239 -21.41 -8.89 32.48
N LEU A 240 -22.17 -8.01 33.15
CA LEU A 240 -21.60 -7.12 34.16
C LEU A 240 -22.33 -7.34 35.49
N SER A 241 -21.86 -8.32 36.21
CA SER A 241 -22.19 -8.51 37.63
C SER A 241 -21.43 -7.45 38.43
N TYR A 242 -22.10 -6.38 38.81
CA TYR A 242 -21.61 -5.50 39.87
C TYR A 242 -21.78 -6.24 41.18
N ALA A 243 -20.70 -6.73 41.74
CA ALA A 243 -20.68 -7.16 43.15
C ALA A 243 -20.78 -5.92 44.01
N ASN A 244 -22.02 -5.65 44.49
CA ASN A 244 -22.23 -4.87 45.67
C ASN A 244 -21.97 -5.79 46.86
N ASP A 245 -20.77 -5.70 47.38
CA ASP A 245 -20.46 -6.28 48.68
C ASP A 245 -19.44 -5.39 49.41
N VAL A 246 -19.93 -4.35 50.06
CA VAL A 246 -19.31 -3.74 51.26
C VAL A 246 -20.42 -3.05 52.00
N LEU A 247 -20.89 -3.67 53.09
CA LEU A 247 -21.24 -3.08 54.38
C LEU A 247 -22.06 -4.11 55.20
N GLN A 248 -21.36 -4.88 55.99
CA GLN A 248 -21.70 -5.19 57.37
C GLN A 248 -20.41 -5.58 58.12
#